data_4c826bedad15e674020b844bd2b15b2a
#
_entry.id   4c826bedad15e674020b844bd2b15b2a
#
_cell.length_a   1.000
_cell.length_b   1.000
_cell.length_c   1.000
_cell.angle_alpha   90.00
_cell.angle_beta   90.00
_cell.angle_gamma   90.00
#
_symmetry.space_group_name_H-M   'P 1'
#
loop_
_entity.id
_entity.type
_entity.pdbx_description
1 polymer ?
#
loop_
_entity_poly.entity_id
_entity_poly.type
_entity_poly.pdbx_seq_one_letter_code
_entity_poly.pdbx_strand_id
1 'polypeptide(L)'
;MQRHYFVAKMPDEPGALHRAAEIVKRHGGNFDRIQYDKRIDPCTVFFEARCTDEEYMAIRSELEAIGYLQAQLRVPSFLKFQVVLPNRSGALFEFLGHTTAARCNIDFLDFDERGKHPERLTVSLTVEEAEAVDQLLEELKSVYPLEILEYDTTGQRLDDTVFYIRFAQELRALIGDAEDAFLLRLLSDINHVAQELMNLGSDPRRAFSNVLLSGKGLRDTSGKGFYADLQEVRLGDVELLGIQLPCGGNCYLMRRGPDVAMVDTGFGIYYRDLDRLMEREGWGGVGTVRKALITHGDADHSGSAGLLSAEVLMHPDTLEMIRRSDRAYGSGKEGSVLAEVYTKLINLFSRFSVPEGPTLFPS
;
A
#
# COMPACT_ATOMS: atom_id res chain seq x y z
N MET A 1 25.89 21.43 -9.10
CA MET A 1 25.09 21.57 -7.89
C MET A 1 24.37 20.24 -7.65
N GLN A 2 24.60 19.64 -6.51
CA GLN A 2 23.98 18.39 -6.07
C GLN A 2 22.95 18.68 -4.98
N ARG A 3 22.10 17.71 -4.69
CA ARG A 3 21.17 17.77 -3.58
C ARG A 3 21.81 17.20 -2.34
N HIS A 4 21.79 17.96 -1.26
CA HIS A 4 22.34 17.57 0.02
C HIS A 4 21.26 17.65 1.08
N TYR A 5 21.32 16.73 2.05
CA TYR A 5 20.31 16.56 3.09
C TYR A 5 20.86 17.04 4.43
N PHE A 6 19.99 17.71 5.20
CA PHE A 6 20.32 18.20 6.52
C PHE A 6 19.21 17.81 7.49
N VAL A 7 19.59 17.28 8.65
CA VAL A 7 18.71 17.10 9.77
C VAL A 7 19.19 18.04 10.87
N ALA A 8 18.44 19.10 11.12
CA ALA A 8 18.80 20.10 12.10
C ALA A 8 17.92 20.00 13.34
N LYS A 9 18.51 20.03 14.53
CA LYS A 9 17.80 20.25 15.79
C LYS A 9 17.86 21.74 16.14
N MET A 10 16.72 22.40 16.02
CA MET A 10 16.57 23.81 16.26
C MET A 10 15.85 24.06 17.59
N PRO A 11 16.15 25.14 18.32
CA PRO A 11 15.36 25.49 19.48
C PRO A 11 13.92 25.85 19.09
N ASP A 12 12.95 25.49 19.95
CA ASP A 12 11.54 25.86 19.75
C ASP A 12 11.32 27.34 20.09
N GLU A 13 11.86 28.22 19.26
CA GLU A 13 11.74 29.65 19.41
C GLU A 13 11.51 30.38 18.08
N PRO A 14 10.83 31.54 18.10
CA PRO A 14 10.67 32.34 16.90
C PRO A 14 12.00 32.68 16.23
N GLY A 15 12.10 32.43 14.91
CA GLY A 15 13.29 32.76 14.11
C GLY A 15 14.34 31.65 14.01
N ALA A 16 14.21 30.52 14.68
CA ALA A 16 15.17 29.40 14.55
C ALA A 16 15.30 28.91 13.12
N LEU A 17 14.19 28.63 12.45
CA LEU A 17 14.19 28.22 11.04
C LEU A 17 14.70 29.33 10.10
N HIS A 18 14.41 30.58 10.42
CA HIS A 18 14.92 31.72 9.64
C HIS A 18 16.45 31.82 9.68
N ARG A 19 17.06 31.57 10.86
CA ARG A 19 18.53 31.51 11.00
C ARG A 19 19.15 30.42 10.15
N ALA A 20 18.57 29.22 10.13
CA ALA A 20 19.03 28.14 9.28
C ALA A 20 18.92 28.50 7.79
N ALA A 21 17.80 29.12 7.38
CA ALA A 21 17.60 29.58 6.02
C ALA A 21 18.60 30.67 5.61
N GLU A 22 18.95 31.58 6.53
CA GLU A 22 19.96 32.60 6.31
C GLU A 22 21.35 32.00 6.05
N ILE A 23 21.73 30.96 6.82
CA ILE A 23 23.01 30.25 6.64
C ILE A 23 23.06 29.59 5.27
N VAL A 24 22.01 28.82 4.89
CA VAL A 24 21.94 28.18 3.58
C VAL A 24 22.04 29.20 2.46
N LYS A 25 21.30 30.31 2.54
CA LYS A 25 21.36 31.42 1.57
C LYS A 25 22.75 32.05 1.48
N ARG A 26 23.40 32.31 2.63
CA ARG A 26 24.74 32.96 2.71
C ARG A 26 25.80 32.17 1.97
N HIS A 27 25.71 30.84 2.03
CA HIS A 27 26.61 29.92 1.37
C HIS A 27 26.15 29.50 -0.03
N GLY A 28 25.19 30.19 -0.64
CA GLY A 28 24.76 29.96 -2.01
C GLY A 28 23.83 28.79 -2.22
N GLY A 29 23.42 28.11 -1.16
CA GLY A 29 22.48 27.01 -1.23
C GLY A 29 21.04 27.47 -1.49
N ASN A 30 20.28 26.65 -2.17
CA ASN A 30 18.84 26.85 -2.41
C ASN A 30 18.05 25.67 -1.85
N PHE A 31 16.99 25.96 -1.07
CA PHE A 31 16.10 24.92 -0.54
C PHE A 31 15.28 24.28 -1.68
N ASP A 32 15.37 22.98 -1.80
CA ASP A 32 14.49 22.19 -2.66
C ASP A 32 13.29 21.62 -1.84
N ARG A 33 13.53 21.32 -0.55
CA ARG A 33 12.49 20.78 0.36
C ARG A 33 12.76 21.17 1.80
N ILE A 34 11.70 21.43 2.56
CA ILE A 34 11.73 21.58 4.02
C ILE A 34 10.58 20.78 4.59
N GLN A 35 10.86 20.00 5.62
CA GLN A 35 9.86 19.25 6.37
C GLN A 35 10.02 19.53 7.86
N TYR A 36 8.95 20.08 8.44
CA TYR A 36 8.87 20.41 9.85
C TYR A 36 7.43 20.27 10.31
N ASP A 37 7.21 19.48 11.35
CA ASP A 37 5.92 19.41 12.02
C ASP A 37 6.13 19.46 13.54
N LYS A 38 5.81 20.61 14.12
CA LYS A 38 5.93 20.88 15.55
C LYS A 38 5.14 19.90 16.42
N ARG A 39 4.08 19.30 15.91
CA ARG A 39 3.24 18.35 16.65
C ARG A 39 3.90 16.98 16.79
N ILE A 40 4.82 16.64 15.87
CA ILE A 40 5.57 15.39 15.86
C ILE A 40 6.87 15.56 16.63
N ASP A 41 7.68 16.56 16.26
CA ASP A 41 8.90 16.94 16.96
C ASP A 41 9.07 18.46 16.87
N PRO A 42 9.00 19.17 18.01
CA PRO A 42 9.07 20.63 18.04
C PRO A 42 10.45 21.18 17.67
N CYS A 43 11.47 20.33 17.64
CA CYS A 43 12.86 20.76 17.48
C CYS A 43 13.52 20.25 16.20
N THR A 44 13.06 19.17 15.58
CA THR A 44 13.73 18.58 14.42
C THR A 44 13.15 19.11 13.12
N VAL A 45 14.02 19.60 12.26
CA VAL A 45 13.72 20.07 10.89
C VAL A 45 14.57 19.30 9.91
N PHE A 46 13.92 18.68 8.96
CA PHE A 46 14.57 18.11 7.78
C PHE A 46 14.54 19.11 6.64
N PHE A 47 15.66 19.30 5.94
CA PHE A 47 15.66 20.06 4.72
C PHE A 47 16.67 19.54 3.70
N GLU A 48 16.33 19.76 2.46
CA GLU A 48 17.11 19.44 1.28
C GLU A 48 17.53 20.73 0.61
N ALA A 49 18.81 20.87 0.38
CA ALA A 49 19.36 22.05 -0.27
C ALA A 49 20.19 21.65 -1.48
N ARG A 50 20.06 22.43 -2.57
CA ARG A 50 20.87 22.31 -3.76
C ARG A 50 22.06 23.23 -3.63
N CYS A 51 23.27 22.63 -3.54
CA CYS A 51 24.54 23.33 -3.40
C CYS A 51 25.69 22.48 -3.96
N THR A 52 26.89 23.05 -3.99
CA THR A 52 28.11 22.29 -4.24
C THR A 52 28.58 21.57 -2.97
N ASP A 53 29.54 20.64 -3.10
CA ASP A 53 30.09 19.95 -1.93
C ASP A 53 30.85 20.92 -1.00
N GLU A 54 31.49 21.95 -1.54
CA GLU A 54 32.14 22.99 -0.75
C GLU A 54 31.14 23.86 0.01
N GLU A 55 30.05 24.27 -0.63
CA GLU A 55 28.96 25.02 -0.02
C GLU A 55 28.25 24.16 1.04
N TYR A 56 28.05 22.85 0.78
CA TYR A 56 27.51 21.91 1.75
C TYR A 56 28.35 21.84 3.02
N MET A 57 29.67 21.70 2.89
CA MET A 57 30.56 21.65 4.05
C MET A 57 30.55 22.96 4.83
N ALA A 58 30.47 24.11 4.15
CA ALA A 58 30.37 25.42 4.80
C ALA A 58 29.04 25.61 5.55
N ILE A 59 27.91 25.26 4.93
CA ILE A 59 26.58 25.26 5.55
C ILE A 59 26.57 24.37 6.79
N ARG A 60 27.08 23.14 6.63
CA ARG A 60 27.16 22.17 7.73
C ARG A 60 27.96 22.70 8.90
N SER A 61 29.17 23.20 8.66
CA SER A 61 30.06 23.73 9.69
C SER A 61 29.44 24.92 10.46
N GLU A 62 28.73 25.81 9.77
CA GLU A 62 28.09 26.95 10.42
C GLU A 62 26.83 26.53 11.23
N LEU A 63 26.06 25.58 10.72
CA LEU A 63 24.93 25.01 11.47
C LEU A 63 25.39 24.24 12.72
N GLU A 64 26.53 23.53 12.63
CA GLU A 64 27.18 22.89 13.79
C GLU A 64 27.65 23.93 14.82
N ALA A 65 28.26 25.01 14.37
CA ALA A 65 28.78 26.09 15.24
C ALA A 65 27.69 26.79 16.05
N ILE A 66 26.46 26.87 15.50
CA ILE A 66 25.30 27.41 16.26
C ILE A 66 24.51 26.34 17.02
N GLY A 67 24.97 25.08 17.02
CA GLY A 67 24.36 23.97 17.72
C GLY A 67 23.11 23.37 17.05
N TYR A 68 22.87 23.69 15.79
CA TYR A 68 21.73 23.17 15.04
C TYR A 68 22.00 21.78 14.43
N LEU A 69 23.24 21.47 14.09
CA LEU A 69 23.67 20.13 13.78
C LEU A 69 24.44 19.58 14.98
N GLN A 70 23.93 18.53 15.59
CA GLN A 70 24.72 17.81 16.59
C GLN A 70 25.80 17.00 15.87
N ALA A 71 27.04 17.15 16.31
CA ALA A 71 28.24 16.58 15.69
C ALA A 71 28.26 15.04 15.58
N GLN A 72 27.34 14.35 16.21
CA GLN A 72 27.00 12.95 16.03
C GLN A 72 25.58 12.71 16.51
N LEU A 73 24.59 12.79 15.62
CA LEU A 73 23.45 11.90 15.78
C LEU A 73 24.00 10.50 15.46
N ARG A 74 24.24 9.71 16.48
CA ARG A 74 24.27 8.24 16.31
C ARG A 74 22.82 7.87 15.97
N VAL A 75 22.55 7.84 14.71
CA VAL A 75 21.25 7.41 14.21
C VAL A 75 21.36 5.90 14.14
N PRO A 76 20.61 5.15 14.92
CA PRO A 76 20.70 3.72 14.92
C PRO A 76 20.33 3.20 13.53
N SER A 77 21.19 2.39 12.93
CA SER A 77 20.89 1.71 11.68
C SER A 77 19.81 0.66 11.91
N PHE A 78 18.90 0.55 10.97
CA PHE A 78 17.82 -0.41 11.01
C PHE A 78 18.07 -1.51 9.99
N LEU A 79 17.96 -2.76 10.41
CA LEU A 79 18.12 -3.92 9.57
C LEU A 79 16.99 -4.92 9.80
N LYS A 80 16.25 -5.25 8.75
CA LYS A 80 15.25 -6.32 8.77
C LYS A 80 15.64 -7.39 7.77
N PHE A 81 15.71 -8.61 8.21
CA PHE A 81 16.10 -9.75 7.38
C PHE A 81 15.40 -11.03 7.82
N GLN A 82 15.48 -12.02 6.97
CA GLN A 82 15.00 -13.36 7.23
C GLN A 82 16.16 -14.34 7.13
N VAL A 83 16.25 -15.23 8.09
CA VAL A 83 17.22 -16.34 8.09
C VAL A 83 16.50 -17.68 8.15
N VAL A 84 17.11 -18.70 7.58
CA VAL A 84 16.66 -20.09 7.72
C VAL A 84 17.49 -20.71 8.85
N LEU A 85 16.82 -21.01 9.97
CA LEU A 85 17.46 -21.68 11.10
C LEU A 85 17.41 -23.20 10.92
N PRO A 86 18.48 -23.92 11.27
CA PRO A 86 18.46 -25.39 11.29
C PRO A 86 17.49 -25.87 12.38
N ASN A 87 16.65 -26.84 12.04
CA ASN A 87 15.71 -27.44 13.00
C ASN A 87 16.44 -28.34 14.00
N ARG A 88 17.09 -27.74 15.00
CA ARG A 88 17.78 -28.41 16.10
C ARG A 88 17.75 -27.57 17.38
N SER A 89 17.83 -28.22 18.50
CA SER A 89 17.95 -27.56 19.80
C SER A 89 19.15 -26.61 19.82
N GLY A 90 18.95 -25.38 20.30
CA GLY A 90 20.00 -24.37 20.44
C GLY A 90 20.21 -23.48 19.20
N ALA A 91 19.57 -23.75 18.05
CA ALA A 91 19.76 -22.94 16.84
C ALA A 91 19.43 -21.47 17.04
N LEU A 92 18.33 -21.15 17.70
CA LEU A 92 17.94 -19.76 18.02
C LEU A 92 18.96 -19.15 19.02
N PHE A 93 19.43 -19.89 19.99
CA PHE A 93 20.45 -19.40 20.95
C PHE A 93 21.75 -19.00 20.25
N GLU A 94 22.22 -19.83 19.31
CA GLU A 94 23.41 -19.52 18.50
C GLU A 94 23.22 -18.28 17.66
N PHE A 95 22.06 -18.17 16.98
CA PHE A 95 21.71 -16.97 16.21
C PHE A 95 21.71 -15.71 17.08
N LEU A 96 21.08 -15.75 18.25
CA LEU A 96 21.05 -14.63 19.20
C LEU A 96 22.44 -14.27 19.72
N GLY A 97 23.38 -15.24 19.77
CA GLY A 97 24.77 -15.00 20.08
C GLY A 97 25.46 -14.05 19.10
N HIS A 98 25.20 -14.18 17.79
CA HIS A 98 25.73 -13.26 16.76
C HIS A 98 25.19 -11.85 16.91
N THR A 99 23.87 -11.68 17.14
CA THR A 99 23.28 -10.35 17.34
C THR A 99 23.80 -9.67 18.60
N THR A 100 24.03 -10.44 19.65
CA THR A 100 24.60 -9.94 20.92
C THR A 100 26.06 -9.52 20.75
N ALA A 101 26.87 -10.31 20.03
CA ALA A 101 28.26 -9.99 19.75
C ALA A 101 28.39 -8.70 18.93
N ALA A 102 27.48 -8.48 17.98
CA ALA A 102 27.40 -7.28 17.17
C ALA A 102 26.75 -6.07 17.91
N ARG A 103 26.41 -6.20 19.19
CA ARG A 103 25.73 -5.16 19.99
C ARG A 103 24.44 -4.64 19.34
N CYS A 104 23.71 -5.53 18.67
CA CYS A 104 22.45 -5.18 18.04
C CYS A 104 21.29 -5.34 19.02
N ASN A 105 20.39 -4.39 19.02
CA ASN A 105 19.12 -4.50 19.77
C ASN A 105 18.06 -5.10 18.87
N ILE A 106 17.33 -6.08 19.39
CA ILE A 106 16.24 -6.75 18.64
C ILE A 106 14.95 -5.98 18.89
N ASP A 107 14.38 -5.39 17.83
CA ASP A 107 13.12 -4.67 17.89
C ASP A 107 11.92 -5.57 17.57
N PHE A 108 12.17 -6.58 16.74
CA PHE A 108 11.14 -7.52 16.31
C PHE A 108 11.76 -8.88 16.02
N LEU A 109 11.06 -9.92 16.44
CA LEU A 109 11.42 -11.31 16.15
C LEU A 109 10.15 -12.11 15.95
N ASP A 110 10.05 -12.80 14.81
CA ASP A 110 8.95 -13.70 14.47
C ASP A 110 9.48 -15.05 14.01
N PHE A 111 9.12 -16.08 14.76
CA PHE A 111 9.45 -17.47 14.48
C PHE A 111 8.26 -18.34 14.85
N ASP A 112 7.63 -18.96 13.85
CA ASP A 112 6.51 -19.88 14.07
C ASP A 112 6.78 -21.23 13.41
N GLU A 113 7.13 -22.21 14.23
CA GLU A 113 7.38 -23.60 13.80
C GLU A 113 6.14 -24.28 13.17
N ARG A 114 4.94 -23.75 13.45
CA ARG A 114 3.66 -24.24 12.89
C ARG A 114 3.22 -23.49 11.65
N GLY A 115 3.96 -22.45 11.25
CA GLY A 115 3.66 -21.61 10.08
C GLY A 115 3.93 -22.32 8.75
N LYS A 116 3.68 -21.61 7.65
CA LYS A 116 3.94 -22.11 6.29
C LYS A 116 5.44 -22.35 6.00
N HIS A 117 6.31 -21.69 6.73
CA HIS A 117 7.76 -21.75 6.61
C HIS A 117 8.39 -21.90 8.00
N PRO A 118 8.27 -23.07 8.62
CA PRO A 118 8.64 -23.29 10.02
C PRO A 118 10.13 -23.10 10.32
N GLU A 119 10.97 -23.13 9.29
CA GLU A 119 12.42 -22.92 9.40
C GLU A 119 12.84 -21.44 9.35
N ARG A 120 11.92 -20.52 9.04
CA ARG A 120 12.23 -19.10 8.81
C ARG A 120 12.05 -18.26 10.06
N LEU A 121 13.11 -17.54 10.42
CA LEU A 121 13.12 -16.52 11.45
C LEU A 121 13.19 -15.15 10.81
N THR A 122 12.20 -14.30 11.06
CA THR A 122 12.22 -12.89 10.66
C THR A 122 12.66 -12.03 11.82
N VAL A 123 13.67 -11.20 11.62
CA VAL A 123 14.28 -10.37 12.65
C VAL A 123 14.40 -8.94 12.17
N SER A 124 14.12 -8.01 13.07
CA SER A 124 14.43 -6.59 12.91
C SER A 124 15.34 -6.15 14.03
N LEU A 125 16.45 -5.53 13.66
CA LEU A 125 17.49 -5.08 14.59
C LEU A 125 17.69 -3.57 14.47
N THR A 126 17.89 -2.93 15.62
CA THR A 126 18.52 -1.61 15.67
C THR A 126 19.99 -1.75 16.02
N VAL A 127 20.85 -1.13 15.24
CA VAL A 127 22.31 -1.20 15.38
C VAL A 127 22.85 0.20 15.62
N GLU A 128 23.67 0.37 16.66
CA GLU A 128 24.21 1.68 17.02
C GLU A 128 25.33 2.16 16.09
N GLU A 129 26.03 1.24 15.41
CA GLU A 129 27.16 1.53 14.52
C GLU A 129 26.95 0.88 13.16
N ALA A 130 26.93 1.69 12.08
CA ALA A 130 26.68 1.20 10.72
C ALA A 130 27.71 0.14 10.25
N GLU A 131 28.97 0.31 10.63
CA GLU A 131 30.03 -0.66 10.31
C GLU A 131 29.79 -2.03 10.96
N ALA A 132 29.14 -2.08 12.11
CA ALA A 132 28.78 -3.33 12.76
C ALA A 132 27.71 -4.11 12.00
N VAL A 133 26.86 -3.43 11.22
CA VAL A 133 25.83 -4.07 10.37
C VAL A 133 26.46 -4.90 9.28
N ASP A 134 27.42 -4.32 8.56
CA ASP A 134 28.06 -5.02 7.44
C ASP A 134 28.82 -6.25 7.93
N GLN A 135 29.51 -6.13 9.06
CA GLN A 135 30.19 -7.26 9.68
C GLN A 135 29.20 -8.35 10.14
N LEU A 136 28.10 -7.96 10.78
CA LEU A 136 27.04 -8.90 11.19
C LEU A 136 26.44 -9.62 9.98
N LEU A 137 26.13 -8.89 8.90
CA LEU A 137 25.58 -9.50 7.70
C LEU A 137 26.53 -10.49 7.03
N GLU A 138 27.80 -10.16 6.92
CA GLU A 138 28.82 -11.07 6.37
C GLU A 138 28.97 -12.32 7.24
N GLU A 139 28.97 -12.15 8.56
CA GLU A 139 29.03 -13.29 9.50
C GLU A 139 27.78 -14.17 9.37
N LEU A 140 26.58 -13.59 9.42
CA LEU A 140 25.33 -14.35 9.30
C LEU A 140 25.20 -15.05 7.95
N LYS A 141 25.56 -14.40 6.84
CA LYS A 141 25.55 -15.01 5.50
C LYS A 141 26.49 -16.21 5.39
N SER A 142 27.58 -16.22 6.15
CA SER A 142 28.51 -17.34 6.15
C SER A 142 27.95 -18.58 6.86
N VAL A 143 26.99 -18.42 7.76
CA VAL A 143 26.42 -19.47 8.60
C VAL A 143 25.02 -19.88 8.22
N TYR A 144 24.19 -18.90 7.78
CA TYR A 144 22.78 -19.10 7.49
C TYR A 144 22.40 -18.66 6.07
N PRO A 145 21.48 -19.37 5.39
CA PRO A 145 20.76 -18.78 4.29
C PRO A 145 20.01 -17.52 4.76
N LEU A 146 20.36 -16.37 4.20
CA LEU A 146 19.89 -15.05 4.65
C LEU A 146 19.31 -14.26 3.50
N GLU A 147 18.14 -13.67 3.70
CA GLU A 147 17.49 -12.76 2.79
C GLU A 147 17.25 -11.40 3.49
N ILE A 148 17.84 -10.33 2.96
CA ILE A 148 17.65 -8.98 3.49
C ILE A 148 16.31 -8.48 3.00
N LEU A 149 15.39 -8.17 3.92
CA LEU A 149 14.08 -7.62 3.63
C LEU A 149 14.12 -6.11 3.60
N GLU A 150 14.90 -5.49 4.51
CA GLU A 150 14.98 -4.05 4.65
C GLU A 150 16.29 -3.67 5.34
N TYR A 151 16.98 -2.66 4.81
CA TYR A 151 18.27 -2.20 5.33
C TYR A 151 18.40 -0.70 5.21
N ASP A 152 18.72 -0.03 6.30
CA ASP A 152 19.02 1.39 6.33
C ASP A 152 20.22 1.68 7.23
N THR A 153 21.31 2.13 6.64
CA THR A 153 22.55 2.52 7.33
C THR A 153 22.52 3.96 7.82
N THR A 154 21.53 4.74 7.41
CA THR A 154 21.50 6.17 7.72
C THR A 154 20.75 6.44 9.02
N GLY A 155 20.10 5.40 9.59
CA GLY A 155 19.26 5.51 10.77
C GLY A 155 18.07 6.44 10.59
N GLN A 156 17.82 6.88 9.38
CA GLN A 156 16.56 7.47 9.05
C GLN A 156 15.52 6.35 9.07
N ARG A 157 14.42 6.53 9.79
CA ARG A 157 13.17 5.91 9.35
C ARG A 157 13.18 6.07 7.84
N LEU A 158 13.12 4.96 7.11
CA LEU A 158 13.08 4.97 5.64
C LEU A 158 12.34 6.22 5.23
N ASP A 159 13.05 7.16 4.60
CA ASP A 159 12.46 8.44 4.20
C ASP A 159 11.13 8.10 3.57
N ASP A 160 10.07 8.76 3.95
CA ASP A 160 8.75 8.49 3.40
C ASP A 160 8.81 8.40 1.88
N THR A 161 9.76 9.11 1.26
CA THR A 161 10.09 9.04 -0.16
C THR A 161 10.51 7.63 -0.60
N VAL A 162 11.39 6.94 0.12
CA VAL A 162 11.82 5.58 -0.23
C VAL A 162 10.66 4.60 -0.07
N PHE A 163 9.87 4.74 1.01
CA PHE A 163 8.67 3.95 1.20
C PHE A 163 7.69 4.14 0.02
N TYR A 164 7.42 5.37 -0.39
CA TYR A 164 6.49 5.67 -1.47
C TYR A 164 7.00 5.22 -2.84
N ILE A 165 8.31 5.30 -3.09
CA ILE A 165 8.90 4.77 -4.34
C ILE A 165 8.74 3.25 -4.38
N ARG A 166 9.02 2.53 -3.28
CA ARG A 166 8.81 1.08 -3.20
C ARG A 166 7.34 0.72 -3.36
N PHE A 167 6.46 1.45 -2.69
CA PHE A 167 5.01 1.31 -2.86
C PHE A 167 4.59 1.44 -4.33
N ALA A 168 5.07 2.47 -5.03
CA ALA A 168 4.78 2.67 -6.45
C ALA A 168 5.33 1.54 -7.34
N GLN A 169 6.52 1.01 -7.03
CA GLN A 169 7.08 -0.14 -7.73
C GLN A 169 6.25 -1.41 -7.53
N GLU A 170 5.81 -1.68 -6.30
CA GLU A 170 4.93 -2.82 -6.01
C GLU A 170 3.54 -2.64 -6.65
N LEU A 171 3.00 -1.42 -6.64
CA LEU A 171 1.78 -1.10 -7.38
C LEU A 171 1.93 -1.38 -8.88
N ARG A 172 3.02 -0.90 -9.49
CA ARG A 172 3.30 -1.13 -10.92
C ARG A 172 3.32 -2.63 -11.25
N ALA A 173 3.90 -3.44 -10.38
CA ALA A 173 3.91 -4.89 -10.54
C ALA A 173 2.51 -5.53 -10.47
N LEU A 174 1.55 -4.87 -9.81
CA LEU A 174 0.16 -5.32 -9.70
C LEU A 174 -0.72 -4.84 -10.86
N ILE A 175 -0.60 -3.56 -11.26
CA ILE A 175 -1.49 -2.92 -12.23
C ILE A 175 -0.92 -2.87 -13.66
N GLY A 176 0.39 -3.05 -13.80
CA GLY A 176 1.10 -3.00 -15.09
C GLY A 176 1.60 -1.60 -15.46
N ASP A 177 2.46 -1.54 -16.47
CA ASP A 177 3.13 -0.33 -16.95
C ASP A 177 2.24 0.60 -17.80
N ALA A 178 1.09 0.10 -18.27
CA ALA A 178 0.11 0.95 -18.95
C ALA A 178 -0.42 2.08 -18.06
N GLU A 179 -0.31 1.95 -16.73
CA GLU A 179 -0.78 2.92 -15.74
C GLU A 179 0.35 3.83 -15.20
N ASP A 180 1.51 3.87 -15.83
CA ASP A 180 2.66 4.68 -15.36
C ASP A 180 2.31 6.18 -15.20
N ALA A 181 1.46 6.73 -16.06
CA ALA A 181 1.00 8.11 -15.93
C ALA A 181 0.18 8.36 -14.65
N PHE A 182 -0.61 7.38 -14.21
CA PHE A 182 -1.32 7.43 -12.95
C PHE A 182 -0.36 7.31 -11.77
N LEU A 183 0.61 6.40 -11.84
CA LEU A 183 1.62 6.22 -10.79
C LEU A 183 2.47 7.47 -10.58
N LEU A 184 2.86 8.17 -11.64
CA LEU A 184 3.59 9.43 -11.56
C LEU A 184 2.75 10.53 -10.88
N ARG A 185 1.45 10.64 -11.19
CA ARG A 185 0.55 11.57 -10.50
C ARG A 185 0.40 11.21 -9.03
N LEU A 186 0.19 9.92 -8.73
CA LEU A 186 0.11 9.45 -7.35
C LEU A 186 1.36 9.82 -6.54
N LEU A 187 2.56 9.64 -7.10
CA LEU A 187 3.81 10.05 -6.44
C LEU A 187 3.89 11.58 -6.24
N SER A 188 3.38 12.36 -7.20
CA SER A 188 3.29 13.81 -7.05
C SER A 188 2.35 14.22 -5.91
N ASP A 189 1.22 13.54 -5.77
CA ASP A 189 0.17 13.85 -4.81
C ASP A 189 0.36 13.11 -3.47
N ILE A 190 1.39 12.27 -3.34
CA ILE A 190 1.54 11.34 -2.22
C ILE A 190 1.56 12.02 -0.85
N ASN A 191 2.18 13.20 -0.75
CA ASN A 191 2.22 13.95 0.50
C ASN A 191 0.83 14.49 0.88
N HIS A 192 0.02 14.88 -0.12
CA HIS A 192 -1.34 15.32 0.10
C HIS A 192 -2.22 14.16 0.59
N VAL A 193 -2.13 13.01 -0.08
CA VAL A 193 -2.83 11.77 0.32
C VAL A 193 -2.42 11.33 1.72
N ALA A 194 -1.13 11.37 2.04
CA ALA A 194 -0.64 11.05 3.37
C ALA A 194 -1.18 12.02 4.44
N GLN A 195 -1.25 13.32 4.13
CA GLN A 195 -1.80 14.31 5.05
C GLN A 195 -3.31 14.11 5.28
N GLU A 196 -4.08 13.80 4.24
CA GLU A 196 -5.50 13.48 4.40
C GLU A 196 -5.69 12.24 5.29
N LEU A 197 -4.88 11.17 5.11
CA LEU A 197 -4.90 9.99 5.97
C LEU A 197 -4.61 10.33 7.44
N MET A 198 -3.57 11.13 7.70
CA MET A 198 -3.24 11.57 9.05
C MET A 198 -4.36 12.41 9.68
N ASN A 199 -4.99 13.29 8.93
CA ASN A 199 -6.13 14.08 9.38
C ASN A 199 -7.35 13.20 9.75
N LEU A 200 -7.47 12.03 9.12
CA LEU A 200 -8.46 11.00 9.44
C LEU A 200 -8.03 10.09 10.60
N GLY A 201 -6.87 10.33 11.22
CA GLY A 201 -6.32 9.51 12.30
C GLY A 201 -5.73 8.17 11.85
N SER A 202 -5.44 8.03 10.56
CA SER A 202 -4.85 6.83 9.97
C SER A 202 -3.35 6.99 9.79
N ASP A 203 -2.61 5.89 9.99
CA ASP A 203 -1.18 5.82 9.62
C ASP A 203 -1.06 5.63 8.10
N PRO A 204 -0.43 6.57 7.36
CA PRO A 204 -0.29 6.46 5.92
C PRO A 204 0.41 5.18 5.46
N ARG A 205 1.50 4.78 6.12
CA ARG A 205 2.25 3.58 5.75
C ARG A 205 1.41 2.33 5.87
N ARG A 206 0.63 2.23 6.95
CA ARG A 206 -0.30 1.11 7.16
C ARG A 206 -1.41 1.12 6.11
N ALA A 207 -1.97 2.30 5.79
CA ALA A 207 -3.01 2.43 4.77
C ALA A 207 -2.50 1.99 3.38
N PHE A 208 -1.32 2.45 2.95
CA PHE A 208 -0.72 2.05 1.69
C PHE A 208 -0.36 0.56 1.65
N SER A 209 0.16 0.00 2.75
CA SER A 209 0.42 -1.44 2.85
C SER A 209 -0.87 -2.26 2.71
N ASN A 210 -1.97 -1.83 3.34
CA ASN A 210 -3.26 -2.50 3.23
C ASN A 210 -3.80 -2.46 1.79
N VAL A 211 -3.60 -1.36 1.07
CA VAL A 211 -3.98 -1.24 -0.35
C VAL A 211 -3.23 -2.28 -1.21
N LEU A 212 -1.92 -2.44 -1.00
CA LEU A 212 -1.14 -3.47 -1.69
C LEU A 212 -1.62 -4.88 -1.35
N LEU A 213 -1.91 -5.14 -0.08
CA LEU A 213 -2.44 -6.45 0.36
C LEU A 213 -3.78 -6.75 -0.29
N SER A 214 -4.67 -5.75 -0.42
CA SER A 214 -5.94 -5.91 -1.12
C SER A 214 -5.74 -6.26 -2.59
N GLY A 215 -4.84 -5.56 -3.29
CA GLY A 215 -4.52 -5.85 -4.69
C GLY A 215 -3.89 -7.25 -4.89
N LYS A 216 -2.98 -7.65 -4.00
CA LYS A 216 -2.39 -8.99 -3.98
C LYS A 216 -3.46 -10.05 -3.71
N GLY A 217 -4.33 -9.83 -2.71
CA GLY A 217 -5.42 -10.73 -2.36
C GLY A 217 -6.36 -11.00 -3.54
N LEU A 218 -6.82 -9.95 -4.24
CA LEU A 218 -7.65 -10.09 -5.43
C LEU A 218 -6.96 -10.91 -6.54
N ARG A 219 -5.67 -10.67 -6.77
CA ARG A 219 -4.91 -11.42 -7.77
C ARG A 219 -4.71 -12.87 -7.39
N ASP A 220 -4.35 -13.14 -6.14
CA ASP A 220 -4.03 -14.48 -5.65
C ASP A 220 -5.28 -15.37 -5.54
N THR A 221 -6.44 -14.75 -5.35
CA THR A 221 -7.74 -15.44 -5.30
C THR A 221 -8.48 -15.49 -6.64
N SER A 222 -7.83 -15.09 -7.74
CA SER A 222 -8.37 -15.24 -9.11
C SER A 222 -7.77 -16.46 -9.82
N GLY A 223 -8.44 -16.98 -10.83
CA GLY A 223 -8.00 -18.10 -11.64
C GLY A 223 -7.82 -19.39 -10.81
N LYS A 224 -6.59 -19.87 -10.66
CA LYS A 224 -6.31 -21.11 -9.91
C LYS A 224 -6.57 -21.01 -8.40
N GLY A 225 -6.51 -19.80 -7.86
CA GLY A 225 -6.79 -19.53 -6.45
C GLY A 225 -8.25 -19.23 -6.17
N PHE A 226 -9.12 -19.22 -7.19
CA PHE A 226 -10.52 -18.86 -7.03
C PHE A 226 -11.29 -19.91 -6.22
N TYR A 227 -12.09 -19.42 -5.31
CA TYR A 227 -13.07 -20.20 -4.53
C TYR A 227 -14.35 -19.38 -4.37
N ALA A 228 -15.46 -20.02 -4.04
CA ALA A 228 -16.71 -19.35 -3.69
C ALA A 228 -17.50 -20.22 -2.72
N ASP A 229 -18.18 -19.59 -1.77
CA ASP A 229 -19.17 -20.25 -0.94
C ASP A 229 -20.54 -20.12 -1.59
N LEU A 230 -21.26 -21.25 -1.70
CA LEU A 230 -22.51 -21.34 -2.43
C LEU A 230 -23.65 -21.66 -1.48
N GLN A 231 -24.78 -20.99 -1.68
CA GLN A 231 -26.03 -21.26 -0.97
C GLN A 231 -27.18 -21.36 -1.96
N GLU A 232 -27.77 -22.54 -2.06
CA GLU A 232 -28.93 -22.78 -2.90
C GLU A 232 -30.23 -22.69 -2.10
N VAL A 233 -31.22 -22.02 -2.69
CA VAL A 233 -32.58 -21.91 -2.13
C VAL A 233 -33.59 -22.06 -3.26
N ARG A 234 -34.67 -22.82 -3.02
CA ARG A 234 -35.76 -22.95 -3.97
C ARG A 234 -37.06 -22.37 -3.37
N LEU A 235 -37.64 -21.41 -4.09
CA LEU A 235 -38.91 -20.76 -3.72
C LEU A 235 -39.95 -21.00 -4.81
N GLY A 236 -40.73 -22.06 -4.64
CA GLY A 236 -41.71 -22.49 -5.65
C GLY A 236 -41.06 -22.92 -6.94
N ASP A 237 -41.32 -22.17 -8.03
CA ASP A 237 -40.73 -22.35 -9.36
C ASP A 237 -39.46 -21.51 -9.63
N VAL A 238 -38.99 -20.75 -8.61
CA VAL A 238 -37.79 -19.96 -8.69
C VAL A 238 -36.64 -20.65 -7.95
N GLU A 239 -35.51 -20.80 -8.62
CA GLU A 239 -34.25 -21.26 -8.04
C GLU A 239 -33.37 -20.06 -7.76
N LEU A 240 -32.73 -20.02 -6.58
CA LEU A 240 -31.81 -18.99 -6.14
C LEU A 240 -30.46 -19.62 -5.84
N LEU A 241 -29.37 -18.99 -6.30
CA LEU A 241 -28.02 -19.33 -5.93
C LEU A 241 -27.33 -18.08 -5.39
N GLY A 242 -27.03 -18.08 -4.10
CA GLY A 242 -26.15 -17.09 -3.48
C GLY A 242 -24.70 -17.53 -3.68
N ILE A 243 -23.87 -16.61 -4.11
CA ILE A 243 -22.44 -16.81 -4.37
C ILE A 243 -21.66 -15.78 -3.58
N GLN A 244 -20.94 -16.21 -2.56
CA GLN A 244 -19.99 -15.36 -1.85
C GLN A 244 -18.61 -15.51 -2.50
N LEU A 245 -18.13 -14.43 -3.10
CA LEU A 245 -16.85 -14.38 -3.82
C LEU A 245 -15.67 -14.17 -2.86
N PRO A 246 -14.43 -14.51 -3.27
CA PRO A 246 -13.24 -14.19 -2.50
C PRO A 246 -13.12 -12.66 -2.31
N CYS A 247 -12.47 -12.25 -1.22
CA CYS A 247 -12.24 -10.83 -0.87
C CYS A 247 -13.52 -9.98 -0.67
N GLY A 248 -14.67 -10.61 -0.49
CA GLY A 248 -15.97 -9.95 -0.31
C GLY A 248 -16.80 -9.93 -1.59
N GLY A 249 -17.97 -9.31 -1.49
CA GLY A 249 -18.95 -9.28 -2.57
C GLY A 249 -19.81 -10.53 -2.63
N ASN A 250 -21.13 -10.31 -2.68
CA ASN A 250 -22.11 -11.38 -2.87
C ASN A 250 -22.82 -11.14 -4.21
N CYS A 251 -22.95 -12.21 -5.00
CA CYS A 251 -23.79 -12.22 -6.19
C CYS A 251 -24.93 -13.19 -5.98
N TYR A 252 -26.08 -12.89 -6.54
CA TYR A 252 -27.24 -13.76 -6.44
C TYR A 252 -27.77 -14.06 -7.84
N LEU A 253 -27.90 -15.32 -8.18
CA LEU A 253 -28.57 -15.75 -9.41
C LEU A 253 -29.98 -16.19 -9.09
N MET A 254 -30.92 -15.80 -9.94
CA MET A 254 -32.32 -16.22 -9.88
C MET A 254 -32.69 -16.83 -11.21
N ARG A 255 -33.27 -18.03 -11.20
CA ARG A 255 -33.71 -18.74 -12.40
C ARG A 255 -35.17 -19.13 -12.29
N ARG A 256 -35.93 -18.81 -13.34
CA ARG A 256 -37.29 -19.26 -13.54
C ARG A 256 -37.47 -19.76 -14.96
N GLY A 257 -37.57 -21.08 -15.15
CA GLY A 257 -37.54 -21.68 -16.47
C GLY A 257 -36.24 -21.34 -17.21
N PRO A 258 -36.31 -20.77 -18.44
CA PRO A 258 -35.11 -20.40 -19.20
C PRO A 258 -34.52 -19.03 -18.79
N ASP A 259 -35.22 -18.24 -18.01
CA ASP A 259 -34.84 -16.88 -17.69
C ASP A 259 -33.91 -16.85 -16.46
N VAL A 260 -32.73 -16.27 -16.62
CA VAL A 260 -31.74 -16.05 -15.57
C VAL A 260 -31.53 -14.57 -15.35
N ALA A 261 -31.70 -14.15 -14.09
CA ALA A 261 -31.37 -12.81 -13.63
C ALA A 261 -30.26 -12.88 -12.58
N MET A 262 -29.54 -11.79 -12.44
CA MET A 262 -28.44 -11.65 -11.49
C MET A 262 -28.63 -10.39 -10.66
N VAL A 263 -28.29 -10.44 -9.37
CA VAL A 263 -28.16 -9.27 -8.50
C VAL A 263 -26.72 -9.16 -8.08
N ASP A 264 -26.12 -8.01 -8.38
CA ASP A 264 -24.69 -7.71 -8.27
C ASP A 264 -23.81 -8.67 -9.09
N THR A 265 -22.63 -8.22 -9.46
CA THR A 265 -21.79 -8.90 -10.46
C THR A 265 -20.40 -9.24 -9.96
N GLY A 266 -20.06 -8.83 -8.73
CA GLY A 266 -18.74 -9.05 -8.17
C GLY A 266 -17.63 -8.23 -8.86
N PHE A 267 -16.41 -8.48 -8.43
CA PHE A 267 -15.22 -7.86 -9.02
C PHE A 267 -14.98 -8.33 -10.46
N GLY A 268 -14.59 -7.42 -11.36
CA GLY A 268 -14.28 -7.73 -12.75
C GLY A 268 -13.19 -8.77 -12.94
N ILE A 269 -12.23 -8.85 -12.02
CA ILE A 269 -11.15 -9.84 -12.04
C ILE A 269 -11.68 -11.29 -11.95
N TYR A 270 -12.83 -11.50 -11.29
CA TYR A 270 -13.45 -12.82 -11.14
C TYR A 270 -14.45 -13.19 -12.25
N TYR A 271 -14.66 -12.31 -13.24
CA TYR A 271 -15.66 -12.54 -14.28
C TYR A 271 -15.55 -13.93 -14.95
N ARG A 272 -14.33 -14.33 -15.35
CA ARG A 272 -14.10 -15.64 -15.96
C ARG A 272 -14.22 -16.81 -15.00
N ASP A 273 -13.95 -16.58 -13.74
CA ASP A 273 -14.05 -17.60 -12.70
C ASP A 273 -15.52 -17.81 -12.33
N LEU A 274 -16.29 -16.73 -12.29
CA LEU A 274 -17.74 -16.77 -12.10
C LEU A 274 -18.44 -17.47 -13.27
N ASP A 275 -18.01 -17.20 -14.51
CA ASP A 275 -18.53 -17.87 -15.69
C ASP A 275 -18.37 -19.40 -15.60
N ARG A 276 -17.16 -19.88 -15.31
CA ARG A 276 -16.88 -21.31 -15.11
C ARG A 276 -17.61 -21.89 -13.91
N LEU A 277 -17.77 -21.12 -12.83
CA LEU A 277 -18.55 -21.54 -11.67
C LEU A 277 -20.01 -21.77 -12.05
N MET A 278 -20.64 -20.83 -12.76
CA MET A 278 -22.01 -20.93 -13.22
C MET A 278 -22.21 -22.13 -14.17
N GLU A 279 -21.25 -22.39 -15.07
CA GLU A 279 -21.27 -23.58 -15.94
C GLU A 279 -21.23 -24.85 -15.11
N ARG A 280 -20.33 -24.96 -14.16
CA ARG A 280 -20.14 -26.13 -13.29
C ARG A 280 -21.38 -26.43 -12.44
N GLU A 281 -22.02 -25.39 -11.92
CA GLU A 281 -23.24 -25.51 -11.10
C GLU A 281 -24.53 -25.63 -11.94
N GLY A 282 -24.41 -25.78 -13.27
CA GLY A 282 -25.55 -26.00 -14.15
C GLY A 282 -26.40 -24.77 -14.47
N TRP A 283 -25.84 -23.57 -14.30
CA TRP A 283 -26.48 -22.29 -14.65
C TRP A 283 -26.16 -21.82 -16.06
N GLY A 284 -25.25 -22.48 -16.79
CA GLY A 284 -24.94 -22.25 -18.19
C GLY A 284 -24.05 -21.04 -18.48
N GLY A 285 -23.30 -20.57 -17.48
CA GLY A 285 -22.37 -19.44 -17.60
C GLY A 285 -23.02 -18.06 -17.56
N VAL A 286 -22.20 -17.01 -17.49
CA VAL A 286 -22.65 -15.61 -17.41
C VAL A 286 -23.42 -15.15 -18.66
N GLY A 287 -23.19 -15.77 -19.80
CA GLY A 287 -23.91 -15.48 -21.05
C GLY A 287 -25.41 -15.84 -21.02
N THR A 288 -25.87 -16.63 -20.05
CA THR A 288 -27.29 -16.96 -19.87
C THR A 288 -28.06 -15.85 -19.12
N VAL A 289 -27.35 -14.97 -18.41
CA VAL A 289 -27.96 -13.86 -17.66
C VAL A 289 -28.61 -12.89 -18.66
N ARG A 290 -29.90 -12.66 -18.47
CA ARG A 290 -30.69 -11.70 -19.28
C ARG A 290 -30.73 -10.32 -18.67
N LYS A 291 -30.78 -10.24 -17.34
CA LYS A 291 -30.84 -8.98 -16.59
C LYS A 291 -29.91 -9.05 -15.39
N ALA A 292 -29.18 -7.96 -15.17
CA ALA A 292 -28.34 -7.78 -13.99
C ALA A 292 -28.77 -6.51 -13.25
N LEU A 293 -29.16 -6.64 -11.99
CA LEU A 293 -29.51 -5.53 -11.11
C LEU A 293 -28.30 -5.19 -10.26
N ILE A 294 -27.89 -3.94 -10.28
CA ILE A 294 -26.78 -3.43 -9.47
C ILE A 294 -27.35 -2.69 -8.28
N THR A 295 -27.05 -3.16 -7.08
CA THR A 295 -27.50 -2.56 -5.83
C THR A 295 -26.83 -1.23 -5.55
N HIS A 296 -25.51 -1.15 -5.76
CA HIS A 296 -24.70 0.05 -5.57
C HIS A 296 -23.38 0.00 -6.37
N GLY A 297 -22.64 1.12 -6.39
CA GLY A 297 -21.48 1.31 -7.27
C GLY A 297 -20.16 0.72 -6.79
N ASP A 298 -20.12 -0.01 -5.67
CA ASP A 298 -18.87 -0.60 -5.17
C ASP A 298 -18.36 -1.71 -6.08
N ALA A 299 -17.03 -1.80 -6.20
CA ALA A 299 -16.39 -2.67 -7.18
C ALA A 299 -16.66 -4.17 -6.96
N ASP A 300 -16.91 -4.58 -5.72
CA ASP A 300 -17.31 -5.94 -5.35
C ASP A 300 -18.77 -6.28 -5.65
N HIS A 301 -19.56 -5.27 -6.06
CA HIS A 301 -20.95 -5.42 -6.47
C HIS A 301 -21.15 -5.13 -7.97
N SER A 302 -20.52 -4.07 -8.49
CA SER A 302 -20.73 -3.62 -9.86
C SER A 302 -19.55 -3.87 -10.81
N GLY A 303 -18.44 -4.46 -10.31
CA GLY A 303 -17.16 -4.51 -11.02
C GLY A 303 -17.16 -5.25 -12.36
N SER A 304 -18.01 -6.25 -12.53
CA SER A 304 -18.16 -6.98 -13.81
C SER A 304 -19.30 -6.48 -14.68
N ALA A 305 -20.06 -5.48 -14.26
CA ALA A 305 -21.29 -5.06 -14.95
C ALA A 305 -21.07 -4.71 -16.43
N GLY A 306 -19.95 -4.08 -16.77
CA GLY A 306 -19.58 -3.74 -18.15
C GLY A 306 -19.10 -4.92 -19.00
N LEU A 307 -18.88 -6.08 -18.42
CA LEU A 307 -18.47 -7.30 -19.13
C LEU A 307 -19.67 -8.19 -19.53
N LEU A 308 -20.86 -7.91 -18.98
CA LEU A 308 -22.06 -8.67 -19.22
C LEU A 308 -22.70 -8.27 -20.57
N SER A 309 -23.23 -9.27 -21.29
CA SER A 309 -24.12 -9.03 -22.42
C SER A 309 -25.58 -8.86 -22.01
N ALA A 310 -25.86 -8.80 -20.71
CA ALA A 310 -27.18 -8.66 -20.12
C ALA A 310 -27.66 -7.21 -20.14
N GLU A 311 -28.97 -6.98 -20.02
CA GLU A 311 -29.52 -5.69 -19.66
C GLU A 311 -29.12 -5.36 -18.22
N VAL A 312 -28.27 -4.34 -18.03
CA VAL A 312 -27.83 -3.88 -16.71
C VAL A 312 -28.77 -2.79 -16.19
N LEU A 313 -29.35 -2.99 -15.02
CA LEU A 313 -30.27 -2.06 -14.38
C LEU A 313 -29.63 -1.49 -13.10
N MET A 314 -29.68 -0.17 -12.92
CA MET A 314 -29.15 0.49 -11.73
C MET A 314 -29.81 1.86 -11.49
N HIS A 315 -29.60 2.41 -10.29
CA HIS A 315 -30.01 3.76 -9.96
C HIS A 315 -29.16 4.81 -10.71
N PRO A 316 -29.72 5.97 -11.11
CA PRO A 316 -28.94 7.05 -11.75
C PRO A 316 -27.70 7.47 -10.94
N ASP A 317 -27.83 7.62 -9.62
CA ASP A 317 -26.72 8.01 -8.75
C ASP A 317 -25.60 6.95 -8.71
N THR A 318 -25.98 5.67 -8.79
CA THR A 318 -25.00 4.58 -8.90
C THR A 318 -24.19 4.69 -10.17
N LEU A 319 -24.83 5.00 -11.31
CA LEU A 319 -24.13 5.22 -12.57
C LEU A 319 -23.20 6.43 -12.52
N GLU A 320 -23.64 7.51 -11.91
CA GLU A 320 -22.84 8.74 -11.78
C GLU A 320 -21.61 8.51 -10.88
N MET A 321 -21.77 7.82 -9.75
CA MET A 321 -20.66 7.41 -8.88
C MET A 321 -19.62 6.56 -9.63
N ILE A 322 -20.08 5.57 -10.40
CA ILE A 322 -19.22 4.70 -11.20
C ILE A 322 -18.46 5.52 -12.27
N ARG A 323 -19.14 6.41 -12.99
CA ARG A 323 -18.53 7.23 -14.06
C ARG A 323 -17.50 8.23 -13.54
N ARG A 324 -17.75 8.83 -12.41
CA ARG A 324 -16.80 9.74 -11.75
C ARG A 324 -15.64 9.00 -11.13
N SER A 325 -15.75 7.70 -10.92
CA SER A 325 -14.78 6.90 -10.15
C SER A 325 -14.50 7.52 -8.78
N ASP A 326 -15.54 8.07 -8.16
CA ASP A 326 -15.47 8.76 -6.87
C ASP A 326 -16.49 8.17 -5.89
N ARG A 327 -16.02 7.34 -4.98
CA ARG A 327 -16.85 6.73 -3.92
C ARG A 327 -17.31 7.73 -2.85
N ALA A 328 -16.70 8.91 -2.82
CA ALA A 328 -17.12 9.98 -1.94
C ALA A 328 -18.28 10.81 -2.53
N TYR A 329 -18.68 10.54 -3.79
CA TYR A 329 -19.79 11.23 -4.44
C TYR A 329 -21.08 11.14 -3.62
N GLY A 330 -21.71 12.28 -3.38
CA GLY A 330 -22.91 12.40 -2.56
C GLY A 330 -22.68 12.36 -1.03
N SER A 331 -21.43 12.18 -0.55
CA SER A 331 -21.10 12.12 0.88
C SER A 331 -20.72 13.48 1.50
N GLY A 332 -20.61 14.55 0.68
CA GLY A 332 -20.08 15.85 1.10
C GLY A 332 -18.56 15.89 1.24
N LYS A 333 -17.86 14.85 0.76
CA LYS A 333 -16.39 14.75 0.72
C LYS A 333 -15.88 14.64 -0.72
N GLU A 334 -16.68 15.10 -1.67
CA GLU A 334 -16.32 15.14 -3.08
C GLU A 334 -15.06 16.02 -3.28
N GLY A 335 -14.16 15.55 -4.16
CA GLY A 335 -12.90 16.24 -4.45
C GLY A 335 -11.77 15.92 -3.46
N SER A 336 -11.93 14.92 -2.59
CA SER A 336 -10.82 14.35 -1.81
C SER A 336 -9.88 13.60 -2.75
N VAL A 337 -8.61 14.01 -2.80
CA VAL A 337 -7.57 13.32 -3.59
C VAL A 337 -7.39 11.89 -3.11
N LEU A 338 -7.48 11.66 -1.80
CA LEU A 338 -7.44 10.32 -1.20
C LEU A 338 -8.56 9.43 -1.74
N ALA A 339 -9.81 9.94 -1.81
CA ALA A 339 -10.95 9.17 -2.30
C ALA A 339 -10.80 8.81 -3.78
N GLU A 340 -10.37 9.75 -4.61
CA GLU A 340 -10.11 9.51 -6.05
C GLU A 340 -9.02 8.46 -6.26
N VAL A 341 -7.87 8.61 -5.57
CA VAL A 341 -6.74 7.67 -5.65
C VAL A 341 -7.17 6.28 -5.20
N TYR A 342 -7.85 6.17 -4.07
CA TYR A 342 -8.31 4.89 -3.54
C TYR A 342 -9.28 4.19 -4.50
N THR A 343 -10.27 4.92 -5.01
CA THR A 343 -11.25 4.38 -5.98
C THR A 343 -10.55 3.91 -7.25
N LYS A 344 -9.62 4.70 -7.80
CA LYS A 344 -8.85 4.33 -8.99
C LYS A 344 -8.04 3.05 -8.75
N LEU A 345 -7.36 2.93 -7.61
CA LEU A 345 -6.58 1.73 -7.27
C LEU A 345 -7.46 0.48 -7.17
N ILE A 346 -8.58 0.56 -6.47
CA ILE A 346 -9.52 -0.57 -6.36
C ILE A 346 -10.08 -0.96 -7.73
N ASN A 347 -10.42 0.03 -8.57
CA ASN A 347 -10.90 -0.24 -9.93
C ASN A 347 -9.85 -0.94 -10.79
N LEU A 348 -8.58 -0.56 -10.68
CA LEU A 348 -7.47 -1.21 -11.39
C LEU A 348 -7.23 -2.64 -10.88
N PHE A 349 -7.15 -2.85 -9.57
CA PHE A 349 -6.95 -4.17 -8.99
C PHE A 349 -8.08 -5.14 -9.33
N SER A 350 -9.32 -4.65 -9.25
CA SER A 350 -10.52 -5.43 -9.51
C SER A 350 -10.84 -5.60 -10.99
N ARG A 351 -10.11 -4.96 -11.89
CA ARG A 351 -10.42 -4.91 -13.32
C ARG A 351 -11.85 -4.44 -13.57
N PHE A 352 -12.21 -3.34 -12.91
CA PHE A 352 -13.54 -2.75 -12.98
C PHE A 352 -13.92 -2.42 -14.42
N SER A 353 -15.11 -2.81 -14.84
CA SER A 353 -15.66 -2.52 -16.16
C SER A 353 -16.96 -1.75 -16.05
N VAL A 354 -16.96 -0.54 -16.61
CA VAL A 354 -18.13 0.34 -16.62
C VAL A 354 -19.14 -0.16 -17.65
N PRO A 355 -20.44 -0.33 -17.29
CA PRO A 355 -21.45 -0.74 -18.26
C PRO A 355 -21.77 0.38 -19.26
N GLU A 356 -21.90 -0.02 -20.53
CA GLU A 356 -22.34 0.87 -21.60
C GLU A 356 -23.86 0.90 -21.68
N GLY A 357 -24.47 2.09 -21.49
CA GLY A 357 -25.91 2.31 -21.68
C GLY A 357 -26.83 1.50 -20.74
N PRO A 358 -26.61 1.50 -19.42
CA PRO A 358 -27.47 0.75 -18.51
C PRO A 358 -28.89 1.33 -18.49
N THR A 359 -29.88 0.47 -18.23
CA THR A 359 -31.26 0.90 -17.96
C THR A 359 -31.34 1.50 -16.54
N LEU A 360 -31.82 2.72 -16.43
CA LEU A 360 -31.92 3.41 -15.17
C LEU A 360 -33.30 3.22 -14.54
N PHE A 361 -33.34 2.91 -13.25
CA PHE A 361 -34.60 2.94 -12.50
C PHE A 361 -35.12 4.38 -12.45
N PRO A 362 -36.45 4.58 -12.52
CA PRO A 362 -37.01 5.89 -12.26
C PRO A 362 -36.71 6.30 -10.82
N SER A 363 -36.24 7.55 -10.65
CA SER A 363 -35.95 8.18 -9.35
C SER A 363 -37.23 8.41 -8.54
#